data_d452fd67115c2065681342ecde3c7f3f
#
_entry.id   d452fd67115c2065681342ecde3c7f3f
#
_cell.length_a   1.000
_cell.length_b   1.000
_cell.length_c   1.000
_cell.angle_alpha   90.00
_cell.angle_beta   90.00
_cell.angle_gamma   90.00
#
_symmetry.space_group_name_H-M   'P 1'
#
loop_
_entity.id
_entity.type
_entity.pdbx_description
1 polymer ?
#
loop_
_entity_poly.entity_id
_entity_poly.type
_entity_poly.pdbx_seq_one_letter_code
_entity_poly.pdbx_strand_id
1 'polypeptide(L)'
;IAAAVGLRTVSTGDTICDEKYPVILESIDFPAPVIQLAIEPKTKADQEKLGMAIAKLVQEDPTLKVSTDPDTGQTILAGMGELHLEIIVDRMQREFSVGANVGKPQVAYRETIRQKAEYDYTHKKQTGGSGQYARCKLRIEPAPGKEFEFENVIKGGNIPKEFIPAIEKGVVEALEH
;
A
#
# COMPACT_ATOMS: atom_id res chain seq x y z
N ILE A 1 25.13 5.58 33.23
CA ILE A 1 24.73 4.63 32.18
C ILE A 1 24.53 3.28 32.84
N ALA A 2 23.40 2.63 32.64
CA ALA A 2 23.06 1.34 33.20
C ALA A 2 22.37 0.46 32.11
N ALA A 3 22.44 -0.87 32.32
CA ALA A 3 21.67 -1.82 31.52
C ALA A 3 20.47 -2.31 32.34
N ALA A 4 19.28 -2.24 31.78
CA ALA A 4 18.06 -2.75 32.41
C ALA A 4 17.50 -3.93 31.58
N VAL A 5 17.08 -4.99 32.27
CA VAL A 5 16.56 -6.21 31.65
C VAL A 5 15.11 -6.42 32.08
N GLY A 6 14.27 -6.94 31.20
CA GLY A 6 12.89 -7.28 31.49
C GLY A 6 11.87 -6.17 31.26
N LEU A 7 12.26 -5.08 30.65
CA LEU A 7 11.35 -4.02 30.22
C LEU A 7 10.56 -4.49 28.97
N ARG A 8 9.24 -4.63 29.07
CA ARG A 8 8.42 -5.21 28.00
C ARG A 8 7.74 -4.20 27.09
N THR A 9 7.51 -2.98 27.58
CA THR A 9 6.68 -1.96 26.93
C THR A 9 7.41 -0.65 26.70
N VAL A 10 8.75 -0.69 26.61
CA VAL A 10 9.60 0.48 26.48
C VAL A 10 10.28 0.47 25.10
N SER A 11 10.26 1.59 24.43
CA SER A 11 10.91 1.84 23.14
C SER A 11 12.08 2.81 23.29
N THR A 12 12.95 2.85 22.28
CA THR A 12 14.06 3.81 22.26
C THR A 12 13.51 5.25 22.24
N GLY A 13 13.95 6.06 23.20
CA GLY A 13 13.49 7.44 23.39
C GLY A 13 12.46 7.61 24.51
N ASP A 14 11.94 6.52 25.08
CA ASP A 14 11.00 6.60 26.21
C ASP A 14 11.69 7.02 27.50
N THR A 15 10.99 7.81 28.29
CA THR A 15 11.43 8.20 29.64
C THR A 15 10.89 7.21 30.67
N ILE A 16 11.77 6.64 31.49
CA ILE A 16 11.40 5.80 32.63
C ILE A 16 11.58 6.64 33.88
N CYS A 17 10.49 6.80 34.66
CA CYS A 17 10.50 7.59 35.87
C CYS A 17 9.72 6.92 37.02
N ASP A 18 9.84 7.46 38.22
CA ASP A 18 9.04 7.05 39.38
C ASP A 18 7.60 7.54 39.22
N GLU A 19 6.62 6.69 39.54
CA GLU A 19 5.18 7.05 39.50
C GLU A 19 4.84 8.25 40.41
N LYS A 20 5.57 8.41 41.51
CA LYS A 20 5.34 9.53 42.47
C LYS A 20 5.93 10.84 41.98
N TYR A 21 6.90 10.79 41.07
CA TYR A 21 7.57 11.96 40.54
C TYR A 21 7.67 11.84 38.99
N PRO A 22 6.54 11.97 38.31
CA PRO A 22 6.52 11.84 36.86
C PRO A 22 7.28 13.00 36.20
N VAL A 23 8.35 12.65 35.49
CA VAL A 23 9.16 13.59 34.70
C VAL A 23 9.30 13.03 33.29
N ILE A 24 9.01 13.85 32.29
CA ILE A 24 9.25 13.51 30.88
C ILE A 24 10.50 14.27 30.45
N LEU A 25 11.52 13.55 30.04
CA LEU A 25 12.73 14.13 29.44
C LEU A 25 12.47 14.52 27.98
N GLU A 26 13.39 15.29 27.41
CA GLU A 26 13.32 15.72 26.01
C GLU A 26 13.21 14.51 25.06
N SER A 27 12.26 14.56 24.15
CA SER A 27 12.09 13.52 23.14
C SER A 27 13.16 13.63 22.06
N ILE A 28 13.59 12.48 21.52
CA ILE A 28 14.53 12.43 20.42
C ILE A 28 13.74 12.61 19.12
N ASP A 29 14.06 13.66 18.34
CA ASP A 29 13.55 13.81 16.99
C ASP A 29 14.35 12.98 16.01
N PHE A 30 13.74 11.94 15.48
CA PHE A 30 14.36 11.08 14.48
C PHE A 30 14.14 11.66 13.08
N PRO A 31 15.22 11.84 12.28
CA PRO A 31 15.09 12.32 10.92
C PRO A 31 14.30 11.34 10.04
N ALA A 32 13.68 11.88 8.99
CA ALA A 32 12.99 11.07 8.00
C ALA A 32 13.95 10.13 7.26
N PRO A 33 13.58 8.89 6.97
CA PRO A 33 14.39 7.97 6.20
C PRO A 33 14.59 8.48 4.76
N VAL A 34 15.78 8.21 4.20
CA VAL A 34 16.19 8.73 2.89
C VAL A 34 16.30 7.66 1.80
N ILE A 35 16.37 6.39 2.19
CA ILE A 35 16.49 5.25 1.27
C ILE A 35 15.41 4.22 1.56
N GLN A 36 14.94 3.58 0.52
CA GLN A 36 13.93 2.53 0.58
C GLN A 36 14.39 1.28 -0.17
N LEU A 37 14.01 0.12 0.34
CA LEU A 37 14.13 -1.16 -0.35
C LEU A 37 12.86 -2.00 -0.14
N ALA A 38 12.57 -2.86 -1.11
CA ALA A 38 11.54 -3.86 -1.00
C ALA A 38 12.11 -5.16 -0.43
N ILE A 39 11.37 -5.80 0.47
CA ILE A 39 11.71 -7.11 1.02
C ILE A 39 10.56 -8.08 0.79
N GLU A 40 10.87 -9.24 0.23
CA GLU A 40 9.91 -10.28 -0.07
C GLU A 40 10.34 -11.61 0.58
N PRO A 41 9.47 -12.27 1.36
CA PRO A 41 9.78 -13.56 1.94
C PRO A 41 9.88 -14.62 0.85
N LYS A 42 10.83 -15.55 0.98
CA LYS A 42 11.02 -16.65 0.01
C LYS A 42 9.94 -17.72 0.12
N THR A 43 9.38 -17.91 1.31
CA THR A 43 8.36 -18.92 1.59
C THR A 43 7.24 -18.35 2.48
N LYS A 44 6.10 -19.03 2.55
CA LYS A 44 5.02 -18.66 3.48
C LYS A 44 5.45 -18.71 4.95
N ALA A 45 6.33 -19.65 5.32
CA ALA A 45 6.88 -19.73 6.67
C ALA A 45 7.80 -18.53 6.96
N ASP A 46 8.53 -18.03 5.97
CA ASP A 46 9.35 -16.84 6.13
C ASP A 46 8.52 -15.57 6.27
N GLN A 47 7.29 -15.53 5.74
CA GLN A 47 6.39 -14.40 5.89
C GLN A 47 6.00 -14.12 7.34
N GLU A 48 5.68 -15.18 8.10
CA GLU A 48 5.37 -15.04 9.53
C GLU A 48 6.60 -14.58 10.32
N LYS A 49 7.76 -15.18 10.03
CA LYS A 49 9.04 -14.80 10.66
C LYS A 49 9.42 -13.36 10.32
N LEU A 50 9.22 -12.94 9.07
CA LEU A 50 9.47 -11.56 8.60
C LEU A 50 8.63 -10.56 9.40
N GLY A 51 7.32 -10.83 9.57
CA GLY A 51 6.44 -9.97 10.38
C GLY A 51 6.90 -9.82 11.82
N MET A 52 7.32 -10.93 12.47
CA MET A 52 7.85 -10.90 13.84
C MET A 52 9.19 -10.17 13.92
N ALA A 53 10.08 -10.38 12.97
CA ALA A 53 11.39 -9.72 12.92
C ALA A 53 11.23 -8.20 12.74
N ILE A 54 10.38 -7.78 11.80
CA ILE A 54 10.08 -6.38 11.55
C ILE A 54 9.53 -5.71 12.82
N ALA A 55 8.55 -6.32 13.49
CA ALA A 55 7.95 -5.75 14.69
C ALA A 55 8.99 -5.48 15.80
N LYS A 56 9.95 -6.41 15.99
CA LYS A 56 11.02 -6.25 16.97
C LYS A 56 12.04 -5.20 16.54
N LEU A 57 12.48 -5.22 15.29
CA LEU A 57 13.50 -4.29 14.79
C LEU A 57 12.99 -2.84 14.77
N VAL A 58 11.72 -2.61 14.42
CA VAL A 58 11.09 -1.29 14.50
C VAL A 58 10.97 -0.78 15.94
N GLN A 59 10.74 -1.69 16.90
CA GLN A 59 10.71 -1.32 18.32
C GLN A 59 12.10 -0.93 18.84
N GLU A 60 13.15 -1.58 18.35
CA GLU A 60 14.55 -1.28 18.72
C GLU A 60 15.07 -0.01 18.02
N ASP A 61 14.67 0.22 16.78
CA ASP A 61 15.17 1.31 15.94
C ASP A 61 14.02 2.18 15.37
N PRO A 62 13.73 3.32 16.01
CA PRO A 62 12.70 4.24 15.55
C PRO A 62 12.95 4.90 14.19
N THR A 63 14.20 4.84 13.68
CA THR A 63 14.55 5.37 12.36
C THR A 63 14.18 4.42 11.22
N LEU A 64 13.95 3.14 11.54
CA LEU A 64 13.44 2.15 10.60
C LEU A 64 11.93 2.34 10.43
N LYS A 65 11.49 2.65 9.22
CA LYS A 65 10.07 2.71 8.87
C LYS A 65 9.71 1.56 7.95
N VAL A 66 8.53 1.02 8.16
CA VAL A 66 8.03 -0.09 7.36
C VAL A 66 6.62 0.23 6.88
N SER A 67 6.38 0.02 5.60
CA SER A 67 5.07 0.19 4.97
C SER A 67 4.81 -0.94 3.99
N THR A 68 3.55 -1.16 3.66
CA THR A 68 3.16 -2.03 2.55
C THR A 68 2.67 -1.16 1.42
N ASP A 69 3.24 -1.33 0.25
CA ASP A 69 2.79 -0.64 -0.95
C ASP A 69 1.42 -1.19 -1.35
N PRO A 70 0.37 -0.36 -1.44
CA PRO A 70 -0.98 -0.84 -1.74
C PRO A 70 -1.15 -1.33 -3.18
N ASP A 71 -0.36 -0.82 -4.12
CA ASP A 71 -0.48 -1.16 -5.54
C ASP A 71 0.29 -2.46 -5.87
N THR A 72 1.47 -2.64 -5.26
CA THR A 72 2.34 -3.80 -5.53
C THR A 72 2.25 -4.89 -4.47
N GLY A 73 1.69 -4.59 -3.29
CA GLY A 73 1.67 -5.49 -2.14
C GLY A 73 3.04 -5.74 -1.50
N GLN A 74 4.10 -5.07 -1.98
CA GLN A 74 5.45 -5.24 -1.44
C GLN A 74 5.60 -4.62 -0.06
N THR A 75 6.37 -5.28 0.80
CA THR A 75 6.83 -4.70 2.07
C THR A 75 8.04 -3.82 1.80
N ILE A 76 7.92 -2.54 2.13
CA ILE A 76 8.96 -1.53 1.93
C ILE A 76 9.61 -1.21 3.27
N LEU A 77 10.92 -1.36 3.33
CA LEU A 77 11.74 -0.91 4.45
C LEU A 77 12.38 0.43 4.08
N ALA A 78 12.24 1.42 4.93
CA ALA A 78 12.84 2.73 4.75
C ALA A 78 13.79 3.05 5.92
N GLY A 79 14.99 3.49 5.61
CA GLY A 79 16.06 3.72 6.59
C GLY A 79 16.94 4.91 6.25
N MET A 80 17.90 5.17 7.12
CA MET A 80 18.79 6.34 7.06
C MET A 80 19.90 6.21 6.01
N GLY A 81 20.12 5.03 5.45
CA GLY A 81 21.15 4.78 4.44
C GLY A 81 21.23 3.31 4.04
N GLU A 82 21.98 3.04 2.96
CA GLU A 82 22.15 1.70 2.40
C GLU A 82 22.71 0.73 3.44
N LEU A 83 23.80 1.11 4.09
CA LEU A 83 24.42 0.29 5.15
C LEU A 83 23.46 0.00 6.31
N HIS A 84 22.62 0.98 6.69
CA HIS A 84 21.61 0.78 7.72
C HIS A 84 20.64 -0.35 7.33
N LEU A 85 20.08 -0.29 6.12
CA LEU A 85 19.14 -1.31 5.64
C LEU A 85 19.82 -2.66 5.42
N GLU A 86 21.08 -2.70 4.95
CA GLU A 86 21.85 -3.94 4.83
C GLU A 86 22.03 -4.62 6.19
N ILE A 87 22.37 -3.88 7.25
CA ILE A 87 22.48 -4.41 8.61
C ILE A 87 21.14 -4.94 9.11
N ILE A 88 20.05 -4.24 8.86
CA ILE A 88 18.70 -4.68 9.24
C ILE A 88 18.35 -6.01 8.56
N VAL A 89 18.61 -6.13 7.25
CA VAL A 89 18.39 -7.38 6.50
C VAL A 89 19.28 -8.52 7.01
N ASP A 90 20.55 -8.25 7.27
CA ASP A 90 21.49 -9.24 7.82
C ASP A 90 21.03 -9.72 9.22
N ARG A 91 20.56 -8.83 10.08
CA ARG A 91 19.96 -9.17 11.37
C ARG A 91 18.70 -10.02 11.22
N MET A 92 17.81 -9.69 10.28
CA MET A 92 16.62 -10.52 9.98
C MET A 92 17.01 -11.96 9.62
N GLN A 93 18.07 -12.12 8.84
CA GLN A 93 18.55 -13.44 8.45
C GLN A 93 19.22 -14.18 9.60
N ARG A 94 20.13 -13.54 10.34
CA ARG A 94 20.94 -14.20 11.39
C ARG A 94 20.18 -14.43 12.70
N GLU A 95 19.42 -13.43 13.15
CA GLU A 95 18.75 -13.49 14.46
C GLU A 95 17.37 -14.16 14.37
N PHE A 96 16.68 -13.96 13.24
CA PHE A 96 15.29 -14.45 13.06
C PHE A 96 15.16 -15.57 12.03
N SER A 97 16.26 -15.96 11.36
CA SER A 97 16.27 -16.98 10.31
C SER A 97 15.23 -16.72 9.21
N VAL A 98 15.10 -15.46 8.78
CA VAL A 98 14.18 -15.04 7.71
C VAL A 98 14.87 -15.21 6.37
N GLY A 99 14.30 -16.06 5.50
CA GLY A 99 14.69 -16.14 4.09
C GLY A 99 13.95 -15.07 3.29
N ALA A 100 14.65 -14.03 2.83
CA ALA A 100 14.04 -12.96 2.05
C ALA A 100 14.86 -12.60 0.82
N ASN A 101 14.17 -12.12 -0.22
CA ASN A 101 14.75 -11.44 -1.37
C ASN A 101 14.66 -9.93 -1.11
N VAL A 102 15.70 -9.22 -1.46
CA VAL A 102 15.80 -7.76 -1.27
C VAL A 102 16.06 -7.11 -2.62
N GLY A 103 15.35 -6.04 -2.91
CA GLY A 103 15.49 -5.33 -4.16
C GLY A 103 14.99 -3.89 -4.09
N LYS A 104 15.04 -3.21 -5.22
CA LYS A 104 14.41 -1.89 -5.35
C LYS A 104 12.88 -2.05 -5.33
N PRO A 105 12.14 -1.11 -4.72
CA PRO A 105 10.69 -1.08 -4.82
C PRO A 105 10.23 -1.07 -6.28
N GLN A 106 9.17 -1.81 -6.56
CA GLN A 106 8.55 -1.77 -7.87
C GLN A 106 7.84 -0.42 -8.05
N VAL A 107 7.91 0.11 -9.25
CA VAL A 107 7.17 1.33 -9.61
C VAL A 107 5.81 0.91 -10.16
N ALA A 108 4.75 1.26 -9.46
CA ALA A 108 3.40 1.11 -9.97
C ALA A 108 3.15 2.19 -11.03
N TYR A 109 3.17 1.77 -12.29
CA TYR A 109 2.81 2.67 -13.39
C TYR A 109 1.30 2.79 -13.46
N ARG A 110 0.81 4.03 -13.49
CA ARG A 110 -0.60 4.33 -13.71
C ARG A 110 -0.77 5.02 -15.06
N GLU A 111 -1.72 4.55 -15.83
CA GLU A 111 -2.07 5.18 -17.09
C GLU A 111 -3.04 6.35 -16.87
N THR A 112 -2.95 7.36 -17.72
CA THR A 112 -3.89 8.46 -17.76
C THR A 112 -4.19 8.87 -19.19
N ILE A 113 -5.39 9.39 -19.41
CA ILE A 113 -5.77 9.92 -20.71
C ILE A 113 -5.40 11.40 -20.82
N ARG A 114 -4.95 11.83 -22.00
CA ARG A 114 -4.58 13.23 -22.28
C ARG A 114 -5.64 13.97 -23.07
N GLN A 115 -6.54 13.24 -23.71
CA GLN A 115 -7.55 13.79 -24.60
C GLN A 115 -8.92 13.16 -24.28
N LYS A 116 -9.98 13.93 -24.55
CA LYS A 116 -11.34 13.44 -24.48
C LYS A 116 -11.58 12.38 -25.57
N ALA A 117 -12.24 11.28 -25.20
CA ALA A 117 -12.67 10.24 -26.12
C ALA A 117 -14.14 9.88 -25.88
N GLU A 118 -14.84 9.57 -26.95
CA GLU A 118 -16.22 9.06 -26.90
C GLU A 118 -16.30 7.72 -27.63
N TYR A 119 -17.01 6.77 -27.02
CA TYR A 119 -17.22 5.46 -27.60
C TYR A 119 -18.66 5.01 -27.39
N ASP A 120 -19.28 4.51 -28.47
CA ASP A 120 -20.62 3.94 -28.47
C ASP A 120 -20.50 2.43 -28.71
N TYR A 121 -20.70 1.66 -27.65
CA TYR A 121 -20.56 0.22 -27.68
C TYR A 121 -21.90 -0.48 -27.60
N THR A 122 -22.10 -1.46 -28.47
CA THR A 122 -23.25 -2.35 -28.45
C THR A 122 -22.81 -3.78 -28.18
N HIS A 123 -23.16 -4.30 -27.00
CA HIS A 123 -23.00 -5.70 -26.67
C HIS A 123 -24.21 -6.49 -27.18
N LYS A 124 -23.96 -7.42 -28.08
CA LYS A 124 -24.99 -8.34 -28.59
C LYS A 124 -24.41 -9.74 -28.64
N LYS A 125 -24.90 -10.62 -27.75
CA LYS A 125 -24.46 -12.01 -27.68
C LYS A 125 -25.71 -12.93 -27.68
N GLN A 126 -25.76 -13.86 -28.61
CA GLN A 126 -26.83 -14.84 -28.72
C GLN A 126 -26.22 -16.21 -29.03
N THR A 127 -26.21 -17.08 -28.04
CA THR A 127 -25.70 -18.45 -28.15
C THR A 127 -26.72 -19.39 -27.54
N GLY A 128 -27.83 -19.67 -28.26
CA GLY A 128 -28.86 -20.62 -27.84
C GLY A 128 -29.53 -20.27 -26.50
N GLY A 129 -30.73 -19.73 -26.49
CA GLY A 129 -31.47 -19.28 -25.29
C GLY A 129 -31.69 -17.78 -25.22
N SER A 130 -31.86 -17.21 -24.02
CA SER A 130 -32.04 -15.76 -23.83
C SER A 130 -30.77 -15.03 -24.21
N GLY A 131 -30.83 -14.18 -25.25
CA GLY A 131 -29.70 -13.36 -25.68
C GLY A 131 -29.37 -12.24 -24.68
N GLN A 132 -28.15 -11.74 -24.76
CA GLN A 132 -27.70 -10.54 -24.04
C GLN A 132 -27.64 -9.36 -25.02
N TYR A 133 -28.24 -8.24 -24.62
CA TYR A 133 -28.17 -7.01 -25.38
C TYR A 133 -28.02 -5.82 -24.45
N ALA A 134 -26.99 -5.00 -24.71
CA ALA A 134 -26.83 -3.70 -24.06
C ALA A 134 -26.15 -2.72 -25.01
N ARG A 135 -26.53 -1.47 -24.98
CA ARG A 135 -25.87 -0.38 -25.69
C ARG A 135 -25.60 0.77 -24.74
N CYS A 136 -24.34 1.18 -24.67
CA CYS A 136 -23.93 2.29 -23.81
C CYS A 136 -22.99 3.21 -24.59
N LYS A 137 -23.25 4.52 -24.52
CA LYS A 137 -22.32 5.54 -25.01
C LYS A 137 -21.61 6.15 -23.83
N LEU A 138 -20.30 5.99 -23.79
CA LEU A 138 -19.42 6.54 -22.76
C LEU A 138 -18.57 7.68 -23.34
N ARG A 139 -18.30 8.66 -22.51
CA ARG A 139 -17.36 9.73 -22.76
C ARG A 139 -16.37 9.74 -21.61
N ILE A 140 -15.09 9.69 -21.94
CA ILE A 140 -14.01 9.80 -20.97
C ILE A 140 -13.22 11.06 -21.25
N GLU A 141 -12.80 11.75 -20.19
CA GLU A 141 -12.01 12.98 -20.29
C GLU A 141 -11.04 13.09 -19.11
N PRO A 142 -9.92 13.81 -19.27
CA PRO A 142 -8.98 14.01 -18.16
C PRO A 142 -9.67 14.69 -16.97
N ALA A 143 -9.46 14.19 -15.74
CA ALA A 143 -9.97 14.76 -14.50
C ALA A 143 -8.80 15.26 -13.62
N PRO A 144 -8.27 16.47 -13.87
CA PRO A 144 -7.10 16.98 -13.13
C PRO A 144 -7.43 17.09 -11.63
N GLY A 145 -6.56 16.50 -10.79
CA GLY A 145 -6.69 16.54 -9.35
C GLY A 145 -7.70 15.56 -8.74
N LYS A 146 -8.32 14.70 -9.56
CA LYS A 146 -9.19 13.62 -9.11
C LYS A 146 -8.70 12.29 -9.69
N GLU A 147 -8.79 11.22 -8.92
CA GLU A 147 -8.44 9.89 -9.41
C GLU A 147 -9.53 9.34 -10.33
N PHE A 148 -10.80 9.52 -9.96
CA PHE A 148 -11.96 9.08 -10.72
C PHE A 148 -13.18 9.94 -10.37
N GLU A 149 -14.02 10.22 -11.38
CA GLU A 149 -15.33 10.86 -11.22
C GLU A 149 -16.31 10.28 -12.23
N PHE A 150 -17.45 9.79 -11.76
CA PHE A 150 -18.51 9.29 -12.61
C PHE A 150 -19.65 10.32 -12.71
N GLU A 151 -19.96 10.76 -13.90
CA GLU A 151 -21.05 11.69 -14.16
C GLU A 151 -22.14 11.06 -15.03
N ASN A 152 -23.36 11.08 -14.54
CA ASN A 152 -24.51 10.62 -15.29
C ASN A 152 -25.22 11.79 -16.01
N VAL A 153 -25.04 11.89 -17.32
CA VAL A 153 -25.64 12.92 -18.17
C VAL A 153 -26.88 12.46 -18.95
N ILE A 154 -27.43 11.27 -18.60
CA ILE A 154 -28.59 10.70 -19.32
C ILE A 154 -29.82 11.56 -19.11
N LYS A 155 -30.44 11.96 -20.22
CA LYS A 155 -31.74 12.66 -20.24
C LYS A 155 -32.81 11.75 -20.87
N GLY A 156 -34.03 11.81 -20.33
CA GLY A 156 -35.18 11.14 -20.94
C GLY A 156 -35.34 9.65 -20.64
N GLY A 157 -34.57 9.08 -19.67
CA GLY A 157 -34.76 7.68 -19.22
C GLY A 157 -34.35 6.61 -20.23
N ASN A 158 -33.46 6.92 -21.17
CA ASN A 158 -32.98 5.96 -22.18
C ASN A 158 -32.28 4.74 -21.57
N ILE A 159 -31.69 4.90 -20.41
CA ILE A 159 -31.19 3.79 -19.58
C ILE A 159 -31.96 3.86 -18.25
N PRO A 160 -32.62 2.78 -17.82
CA PRO A 160 -33.27 2.74 -16.52
C PRO A 160 -32.29 3.00 -15.39
N LYS A 161 -32.72 3.77 -14.38
CA LYS A 161 -31.83 4.19 -13.26
C LYS A 161 -31.18 3.04 -12.52
N GLU A 162 -31.81 1.88 -12.50
CA GLU A 162 -31.30 0.66 -11.85
C GLU A 162 -30.03 0.09 -12.48
N PHE A 163 -29.76 0.40 -13.77
CA PHE A 163 -28.55 -0.08 -14.46
C PHE A 163 -27.34 0.89 -14.36
N ILE A 164 -27.55 2.13 -13.91
CA ILE A 164 -26.49 3.14 -13.81
C ILE A 164 -25.38 2.71 -12.86
N PRO A 165 -25.67 2.18 -11.64
CA PRO A 165 -24.62 1.70 -10.74
C PRO A 165 -23.82 0.52 -11.31
N ALA A 166 -24.44 -0.32 -12.12
CA ALA A 166 -23.77 -1.43 -12.78
C ALA A 166 -22.78 -0.95 -13.87
N ILE A 167 -23.14 0.14 -14.58
CA ILE A 167 -22.25 0.76 -15.57
C ILE A 167 -21.04 1.39 -14.86
N GLU A 168 -21.27 2.15 -13.79
CA GLU A 168 -20.23 2.77 -12.99
C GLU A 168 -19.25 1.69 -12.46
N LYS A 169 -19.79 0.63 -11.87
CA LYS A 169 -18.98 -0.50 -11.39
C LYS A 169 -18.13 -1.12 -12.49
N GLY A 170 -18.71 -1.34 -13.68
CA GLY A 170 -17.97 -1.88 -14.82
C GLY A 170 -16.86 -0.95 -15.33
N VAL A 171 -17.05 0.37 -15.23
CA VAL A 171 -16.00 1.35 -15.56
C VAL A 171 -14.87 1.28 -14.53
N VAL A 172 -15.19 1.22 -13.24
CA VAL A 172 -14.17 1.10 -12.16
C VAL A 172 -13.38 -0.20 -12.33
N GLU A 173 -14.04 -1.33 -12.54
CA GLU A 173 -13.37 -2.62 -12.77
C GLU A 173 -12.43 -2.57 -14.01
N ALA A 174 -12.80 -1.83 -15.06
CA ALA A 174 -11.93 -1.68 -16.23
C ALA A 174 -10.73 -0.76 -16.01
N LEU A 175 -10.75 0.10 -15.00
CA LEU A 175 -9.63 0.96 -14.62
C LEU A 175 -8.57 0.22 -13.77
N GLU A 176 -8.93 -0.92 -13.17
CA GLU A 176 -8.03 -1.75 -12.35
C GLU A 176 -7.19 -2.72 -13.20
N HIS A 177 -7.46 -2.86 -14.50
CA HIS A 177 -6.79 -3.73 -15.47
C HIS A 177 -5.98 -2.92 -16.48
#